data_78674e98bac8371b6c07d6a4faad4d56
#
_entry.id   78674e98bac8371b6c07d6a4faad4d56
#
_cell.length_a   1.000
_cell.length_b   1.000
_cell.length_c   1.000
_cell.angle_alpha   90.00
_cell.angle_beta   90.00
_cell.angle_gamma   90.00
#
_symmetry.space_group_name_H-M   'P 1'
#
loop_
_entity.id
_entity.type
_entity.pdbx_description
1 polymer ?
#
loop_
_entity_poly.entity_id
_entity_poly.type
_entity_poly.pdbx_seq_one_letter_code
_entity_poly.pdbx_strand_id
1 'polypeptide(L)'
;MAIIKKFRIKSFKNINSIIEFENISLSYGNRQILENINFKINEGQIFGMLGPNGVGKSTIFNLITGLINPGNGKIKIAGEDVTEYPIYLRTKKFKVGYVPQHGGFFNDLTLHDNLKAISEIVIENKNLRNE
;
A
#
# COMPACT_ATOMS: atom_id res chain seq x y z
N MET A 1 3.72 -12.81 4.13
CA MET A 1 2.73 -13.12 3.08
C MET A 1 1.64 -12.06 3.16
N ALA A 2 1.62 -11.10 2.23
CA ALA A 2 0.62 -10.05 2.21
C ALA A 2 -0.64 -10.57 1.51
N ILE A 3 -1.73 -10.74 2.25
CA ILE A 3 -3.04 -11.13 1.69
C ILE A 3 -3.77 -9.84 1.33
N ILE A 4 -3.78 -9.48 0.06
CA ILE A 4 -4.67 -8.42 -0.45
C ILE A 4 -6.05 -9.07 -0.62
N LYS A 5 -6.92 -8.92 0.38
CA LYS A 5 -8.33 -9.31 0.23
C LYS A 5 -9.01 -8.37 -0.76
N LYS A 6 -9.77 -8.99 -1.68
CA LYS A 6 -10.60 -8.37 -2.70
C LYS A 6 -11.63 -7.45 -2.08
N PHE A 7 -11.28 -6.19 -1.83
CA PHE A 7 -12.27 -5.17 -1.58
C PHE A 7 -12.80 -4.68 -2.92
N ARG A 8 -14.13 -4.71 -3.09
CA ARG A 8 -14.81 -4.19 -4.28
C ARG A 8 -14.61 -2.66 -4.30
N ILE A 9 -13.53 -2.20 -4.91
CA ILE A 9 -13.36 -0.80 -5.28
C ILE A 9 -14.50 -0.53 -6.27
N LYS A 10 -15.27 0.54 -6.03
CA LYS A 10 -16.24 1.04 -7.04
C LYS A 10 -15.51 1.06 -8.37
N SER A 11 -16.02 0.30 -9.34
CA SER A 11 -15.47 0.14 -10.68
C SER A 11 -14.91 1.46 -11.20
N PHE A 12 -13.59 1.61 -11.22
CA PHE A 12 -12.92 2.62 -12.02
C PHE A 12 -13.05 2.12 -13.46
N LYS A 13 -13.99 2.71 -14.21
CA LYS A 13 -14.22 2.35 -15.60
C LYS A 13 -12.89 2.42 -16.38
N ASN A 14 -12.47 1.26 -16.93
CA ASN A 14 -11.35 1.10 -17.87
C ASN A 14 -9.92 1.30 -17.35
N ILE A 15 -9.61 1.01 -16.08
CA ILE A 15 -8.23 0.99 -15.60
C ILE A 15 -7.75 -0.46 -15.57
N ASN A 16 -6.85 -0.83 -16.49
CA ASN A 16 -6.25 -2.18 -16.54
C ASN A 16 -5.23 -2.40 -15.42
N SER A 17 -4.55 -1.34 -14.95
CA SER A 17 -3.56 -1.43 -13.88
C SER A 17 -4.02 -0.69 -12.62
N ILE A 18 -3.92 -1.36 -11.47
CA ILE A 18 -4.27 -0.77 -10.18
C ILE A 18 -3.07 -0.06 -9.53
N ILE A 19 -1.85 -0.54 -9.75
CA ILE A 19 -0.61 0.08 -9.30
C ILE A 19 0.36 0.12 -10.47
N GLU A 20 1.01 1.27 -10.66
CA GLU A 20 2.06 1.45 -11.65
C GLU A 20 3.27 2.15 -11.03
N PHE A 21 4.44 1.62 -11.31
CA PHE A 21 5.74 2.22 -11.03
C PHE A 21 6.38 2.64 -12.35
N GLU A 22 6.74 3.91 -12.47
CA GLU A 22 7.35 4.49 -13.66
C GLU A 22 8.70 5.10 -13.29
N ASN A 23 9.80 4.45 -13.72
CA ASN A 23 11.19 4.88 -13.56
C ASN A 23 11.57 5.20 -12.11
N ILE A 24 11.08 4.40 -11.16
CA ILE A 24 11.31 4.61 -9.74
C ILE A 24 12.76 4.33 -9.38
N SER A 25 13.41 5.33 -8.80
CA SER A 25 14.74 5.22 -8.23
C SER A 25 14.77 5.79 -6.82
N LEU A 26 15.55 5.17 -5.93
CA LEU A 26 15.69 5.58 -4.55
C LEU A 26 17.09 5.26 -4.04
N SER A 27 17.69 6.24 -3.36
CA SER A 27 18.99 6.08 -2.68
C SER A 27 18.90 6.59 -1.25
N TYR A 28 19.63 5.97 -0.35
CA TYR A 28 19.89 6.49 1.00
C TYR A 28 21.36 6.89 1.10
N GLY A 29 21.61 8.20 1.12
CA GLY A 29 22.97 8.74 0.98
C GLY A 29 23.60 8.26 -0.33
N ASN A 30 24.78 7.64 -0.23
CA ASN A 30 25.49 7.11 -1.40
C ASN A 30 25.06 5.69 -1.81
N ARG A 31 24.13 5.07 -1.08
CA ARG A 31 23.68 3.70 -1.36
C ARG A 31 22.41 3.73 -2.19
N GLN A 32 22.50 3.25 -3.42
CA GLN A 32 21.32 3.02 -4.27
C GLN A 32 20.59 1.75 -3.82
N ILE A 33 19.27 1.89 -3.60
CA ILE A 33 18.39 0.80 -3.17
C ILE A 33 17.53 0.30 -4.32
N LEU A 34 17.00 1.25 -5.11
CA LEU A 34 16.17 0.96 -6.29
C LEU A 34 16.70 1.80 -7.44
N GLU A 35 16.78 1.19 -8.63
CA GLU A 35 17.26 1.82 -9.85
C GLU A 35 16.29 1.53 -11.00
N ASN A 36 15.67 2.59 -11.50
CA ASN A 36 14.80 2.55 -12.69
C ASN A 36 13.76 1.42 -12.67
N ILE A 37 13.10 1.22 -11.55
CA ILE A 37 12.11 0.16 -11.36
C ILE A 37 10.83 0.53 -12.10
N ASN A 38 10.39 -0.38 -12.95
CA ASN A 38 9.17 -0.27 -13.74
C ASN A 38 8.35 -1.55 -13.62
N PHE A 39 7.11 -1.46 -13.18
CA PHE A 39 6.14 -2.56 -13.21
C PHE A 39 4.71 -2.06 -13.08
N LYS A 40 3.77 -2.95 -13.41
CA LYS A 40 2.33 -2.73 -13.25
C LYS A 40 1.69 -3.92 -12.57
N ILE A 41 0.71 -3.66 -11.71
CA ILE A 41 -0.14 -4.67 -11.08
C ILE A 41 -1.56 -4.40 -11.54
N ASN A 42 -2.20 -5.39 -12.14
CA ASN A 42 -3.55 -5.27 -12.64
C ASN A 42 -4.59 -5.54 -11.54
N GLU A 43 -5.80 -5.02 -11.72
CA GLU A 43 -6.91 -5.29 -10.81
C GLU A 43 -7.16 -6.81 -10.69
N GLY A 44 -7.32 -7.28 -9.45
CA GLY A 44 -7.55 -8.70 -9.14
C GLY A 44 -6.30 -9.59 -9.21
N GLN A 45 -5.15 -9.05 -9.55
CA GLN A 45 -3.90 -9.80 -9.62
C GLN A 45 -3.29 -10.02 -8.23
N ILE A 46 -2.75 -11.22 -7.99
CA ILE A 46 -1.83 -11.50 -6.89
C ILE A 46 -0.41 -11.29 -7.41
N PHE A 47 0.31 -10.36 -6.80
CA PHE A 47 1.67 -10.03 -7.18
C PHE A 47 2.64 -10.41 -6.05
N GLY A 48 3.65 -11.22 -6.36
CA GLY A 48 4.69 -11.66 -5.43
C GLY A 48 6.05 -11.08 -5.79
N MET A 49 6.81 -10.66 -4.78
CA MET A 49 8.21 -10.25 -4.94
C MET A 49 9.13 -11.24 -4.25
N LEU A 50 10.05 -11.82 -5.02
CA LEU A 50 11.06 -12.75 -4.55
C LEU A 50 12.45 -12.11 -4.63
N GLY A 51 13.33 -12.49 -3.73
CA GLY A 51 14.72 -12.03 -3.72
C GLY A 51 15.34 -12.10 -2.32
N PRO A 52 16.66 -11.96 -2.20
CA PRO A 52 17.37 -11.98 -0.93
C PRO A 52 16.96 -10.83 -0.01
N ASN A 53 17.30 -10.95 1.27
CA ASN A 53 17.06 -9.87 2.23
C ASN A 53 17.91 -8.64 1.86
N GLY A 54 17.33 -7.44 2.04
CA GLY A 54 18.00 -6.18 1.74
C GLY A 54 17.97 -5.74 0.26
N VAL A 55 17.34 -6.52 -0.66
CA VAL A 55 17.26 -6.18 -2.09
C VAL A 55 16.24 -5.07 -2.43
N GLY A 56 15.54 -4.53 -1.45
CA GLY A 56 14.57 -3.44 -1.66
C GLY A 56 13.10 -3.87 -1.69
N LYS A 57 12.75 -5.13 -1.39
CA LYS A 57 11.34 -5.57 -1.35
C LYS A 57 10.48 -4.73 -0.41
N SER A 58 10.89 -4.58 0.83
CA SER A 58 10.17 -3.74 1.83
C SER A 58 10.12 -2.28 1.42
N THR A 59 11.16 -1.80 0.73
CA THR A 59 11.20 -0.44 0.19
C THR A 59 10.10 -0.21 -0.84
N ILE A 60 9.86 -1.18 -1.73
CA ILE A 60 8.76 -1.09 -2.71
C ILE A 60 7.41 -1.06 -2.00
N PHE A 61 7.17 -1.88 -0.97
CA PHE A 61 5.94 -1.80 -0.18
C PHE A 61 5.77 -0.44 0.52
N ASN A 62 6.85 0.11 1.09
CA ASN A 62 6.83 1.43 1.72
C ASN A 62 6.54 2.54 0.71
N LEU A 63 7.01 2.43 -0.52
CA LEU A 63 6.69 3.34 -1.62
C LEU A 63 5.23 3.22 -2.04
N ILE A 64 4.66 2.01 -2.14
CA ILE A 64 3.25 1.80 -2.48
C ILE A 64 2.34 2.40 -1.40
N THR A 65 2.68 2.19 -0.13
CA THR A 65 1.88 2.69 1.00
C THR A 65 2.01 4.20 1.23
N GLY A 66 3.08 4.83 0.72
CA GLY A 66 3.37 6.24 0.96
C GLY A 66 4.04 6.52 2.31
N LEU A 67 4.68 5.49 2.90
CA LEU A 67 5.55 5.66 4.07
C LEU A 67 6.86 6.37 3.71
N ILE A 68 7.31 6.19 2.47
CA ILE A 68 8.46 6.89 1.90
C ILE A 68 8.12 7.35 0.49
N ASN A 69 8.78 8.41 0.04
CA ASN A 69 8.69 8.90 -1.34
C ASN A 69 9.90 8.42 -2.15
N PRO A 70 9.76 8.20 -3.46
CA PRO A 70 10.89 7.88 -4.32
C PRO A 70 11.80 9.10 -4.49
N GLY A 71 13.07 8.87 -4.78
CA GLY A 71 13.99 9.93 -5.16
C GLY A 71 13.74 10.43 -6.58
N ASN A 72 13.21 9.56 -7.45
CA ASN A 72 12.84 9.87 -8.82
C ASN A 72 11.76 8.91 -9.32
N GLY A 73 11.04 9.31 -10.38
CA GLY A 73 9.98 8.52 -11.00
C GLY A 73 8.59 8.83 -10.45
N LYS A 74 7.59 8.04 -10.85
CA LYS A 74 6.18 8.23 -10.48
C LYS A 74 5.53 6.95 -10.01
N ILE A 75 4.67 7.06 -9.02
CA ILE A 75 3.81 5.98 -8.53
C ILE A 75 2.37 6.37 -8.84
N LYS A 76 1.66 5.48 -9.54
CA LYS A 76 0.22 5.67 -9.79
C LYS A 76 -0.59 4.60 -9.11
N ILE A 77 -1.74 4.98 -8.56
CA ILE A 77 -2.76 4.07 -8.02
C ILE A 77 -4.07 4.39 -8.72
N ALA A 78 -4.68 3.39 -9.34
CA ALA A 78 -5.90 3.55 -10.13
C ALA A 78 -5.80 4.67 -11.18
N GLY A 79 -4.63 4.79 -11.85
CA GLY A 79 -4.34 5.78 -12.88
C GLY A 79 -4.00 7.18 -12.37
N GLU A 80 -4.11 7.44 -11.07
CA GLU A 80 -3.78 8.74 -10.47
C GLU A 80 -2.35 8.75 -9.93
N ASP A 81 -1.60 9.83 -10.20
CA ASP A 81 -0.26 10.04 -9.64
C ASP A 81 -0.37 10.32 -8.13
N VAL A 82 0.16 9.41 -7.34
CA VAL A 82 0.15 9.46 -5.87
C VAL A 82 1.54 9.62 -5.27
N THR A 83 2.53 9.98 -6.07
CA THR A 83 3.94 10.01 -5.67
C THR A 83 4.13 10.78 -4.38
N GLU A 84 3.51 11.95 -4.26
CA GLU A 84 3.60 12.82 -3.08
C GLU A 84 2.49 12.59 -2.05
N TYR A 85 1.58 11.61 -2.28
CA TYR A 85 0.48 11.37 -1.35
C TYR A 85 0.96 10.60 -0.11
N PRO A 86 0.76 11.14 1.09
CA PRO A 86 1.07 10.44 2.33
C PRO A 86 0.14 9.26 2.54
N ILE A 87 0.55 8.33 3.40
CA ILE A 87 -0.14 7.07 3.68
C ILE A 87 -1.64 7.24 3.97
N TYR A 88 -2.03 8.25 4.77
CA TYR A 88 -3.43 8.43 5.14
C TYR A 88 -4.33 8.79 3.95
N LEU A 89 -3.81 9.54 2.97
CA LEU A 89 -4.55 9.86 1.74
C LEU A 89 -4.70 8.61 0.86
N ARG A 90 -3.65 7.82 0.72
CA ARG A 90 -3.71 6.58 -0.06
C ARG A 90 -4.67 5.57 0.57
N THR A 91 -4.63 5.42 1.88
CA THR A 91 -5.56 4.56 2.64
C THR A 91 -7.01 5.02 2.50
N LYS A 92 -7.27 6.33 2.71
CA LYS A 92 -8.63 6.87 2.65
C LYS A 92 -9.22 6.83 1.24
N LYS A 93 -8.45 7.28 0.24
CA LYS A 93 -8.94 7.45 -1.14
C LYS A 93 -8.95 6.14 -1.94
N PHE A 94 -7.88 5.36 -1.86
CA PHE A 94 -7.70 4.15 -2.67
C PHE A 94 -7.89 2.85 -1.88
N LYS A 95 -8.21 2.94 -0.58
CA LYS A 95 -8.41 1.79 0.30
C LYS A 95 -7.18 0.87 0.35
N VAL A 96 -5.99 1.45 0.30
CA VAL A 96 -4.74 0.72 0.45
C VAL A 96 -4.63 0.23 1.88
N GLY A 97 -4.60 -1.08 2.09
CA GLY A 97 -4.32 -1.71 3.37
C GLY A 97 -2.89 -2.24 3.41
N TYR A 98 -2.24 -2.14 4.57
CA TYR A 98 -0.89 -2.65 4.78
C TYR A 98 -0.86 -3.55 6.02
N VAL A 99 -0.32 -4.75 5.85
CA VAL A 99 -0.05 -5.67 6.96
C VAL A 99 1.46 -5.74 7.15
N PRO A 100 2.01 -5.16 8.23
CA PRO A 100 3.45 -5.20 8.50
C PRO A 100 3.90 -6.61 8.85
N GLN A 101 5.22 -6.89 8.70
CA GLN A 101 5.81 -8.16 9.05
C GLN A 101 5.76 -8.41 10.56
N HIS A 102 5.90 -7.35 11.36
CA HIS A 102 5.86 -7.37 12.82
C HIS A 102 4.97 -6.24 13.33
N GLY A 103 4.23 -6.50 14.40
CA GLY A 103 3.31 -5.51 14.99
C GLY A 103 2.04 -5.32 14.16
N GLY A 104 1.50 -4.10 14.19
CA GLY A 104 0.26 -3.75 13.49
C GLY A 104 -1.00 -3.97 14.33
N PHE A 105 -0.85 -4.28 15.62
CA PHE A 105 -1.92 -4.37 16.60
C PHE A 105 -1.44 -3.86 17.96
N PHE A 106 -2.38 -3.50 18.80
CA PHE A 106 -2.13 -3.08 20.18
C PHE A 106 -2.06 -4.32 21.07
N ASN A 107 -0.88 -4.60 21.63
CA ASN A 107 -0.63 -5.82 22.42
C ASN A 107 -1.49 -5.89 23.69
N ASP A 108 -1.82 -4.75 24.27
CA ASP A 108 -2.60 -4.63 25.50
C ASP A 108 -4.12 -4.68 25.30
N LEU A 109 -4.56 -4.75 24.04
CA LEU A 109 -5.97 -4.82 23.67
C LEU A 109 -6.35 -6.24 23.23
N THR A 110 -7.62 -6.61 23.49
CA THR A 110 -8.17 -7.86 22.96
C THR A 110 -8.25 -7.80 21.42
N LEU A 111 -8.42 -8.96 20.78
CA LEU A 111 -8.67 -9.01 19.33
C LEU A 111 -9.89 -8.17 18.94
N HIS A 112 -10.97 -8.25 19.74
CA HIS A 112 -12.18 -7.47 19.52
C HIS A 112 -11.89 -5.95 19.55
N ASP A 113 -11.15 -5.47 20.56
CA ASP A 113 -10.85 -4.06 20.71
C ASP A 113 -9.91 -3.55 19.60
N ASN A 114 -8.95 -4.38 19.16
CA ASN A 114 -8.10 -4.08 18.02
C ASN A 114 -8.92 -3.91 16.73
N LEU A 115 -9.85 -4.83 16.46
CA LEU A 115 -10.73 -4.74 15.29
C LEU A 115 -11.66 -3.54 15.39
N LYS A 116 -12.20 -3.26 16.59
CA LYS A 116 -13.05 -2.12 16.85
C LYS A 116 -12.32 -0.80 16.62
N ALA A 117 -11.10 -0.64 17.14
CA ALA A 117 -10.29 0.55 16.93
C ALA A 117 -10.05 0.83 15.43
N ILE A 118 -9.73 -0.19 14.65
CA ILE A 118 -9.56 -0.04 13.20
C ILE A 118 -10.89 0.28 12.51
N SER A 119 -11.99 -0.38 12.90
CA SER A 119 -13.31 -0.12 12.31
C SER A 119 -13.78 1.31 12.55
N GLU A 120 -13.48 1.90 13.70
CA GLU A 120 -13.81 3.30 14.01
C GLU A 120 -13.09 4.31 13.12
N ILE A 121 -11.86 3.98 12.68
CA ILE A 121 -11.09 4.82 11.77
C ILE A 121 -11.56 4.67 10.31
N VAL A 122 -11.88 3.43 9.89
CA VAL A 122 -12.13 3.12 8.47
C VAL A 122 -13.61 3.24 8.09
N ILE A 123 -14.52 2.95 9.01
CA ILE A 123 -15.97 2.94 8.77
C ILE A 123 -16.61 4.20 9.36
N GLU A 124 -17.03 5.13 8.51
CA GLU A 124 -17.69 6.37 8.92
C GLU A 124 -19.11 6.14 9.48
N ASN A 125 -19.82 5.12 8.97
CA ASN A 125 -21.18 4.80 9.40
C ASN A 125 -21.18 3.95 10.69
N LYS A 126 -21.67 4.52 11.79
CA LYS A 126 -21.72 3.86 13.11
C LYS A 126 -22.52 2.54 13.12
N ASN A 127 -23.57 2.45 12.31
CA ASN A 127 -24.42 1.23 12.26
C ASN A 127 -23.69 0.04 11.64
N LEU A 128 -22.77 0.27 10.72
CA LEU A 128 -21.96 -0.78 10.06
C LEU A 128 -20.72 -1.20 10.88
N ARG A 129 -20.43 -0.52 12.00
CA ARG A 129 -19.29 -0.87 12.86
C ARG A 129 -19.58 -2.04 13.81
N ASN A 130 -20.86 -2.35 14.02
CA ASN A 130 -21.32 -3.35 14.99
C ASN A 130 -21.72 -4.67 14.31
N GLU A 131 -21.63 -4.76 12.98
CA GLU A 131 -21.81 -5.99 12.20
C GLU A 131 -20.44 -6.68 11.95
#